data_8ddb41e0fc18bab5fa30f355d2f15773
#
_entry.id   8ddb41e0fc18bab5fa30f355d2f15773
#
_cell.length_a   1.000
_cell.length_b   1.000
_cell.length_c   1.000
_cell.angle_alpha   90.00
_cell.angle_beta   90.00
_cell.angle_gamma   90.00
#
_symmetry.space_group_name_H-M   'P 1'
#
loop_
_entity.id
_entity.type
_entity.pdbx_description
1 polymer ?
#
loop_
_entity_poly.entity_id
_entity_poly.type
_entity_poly.pdbx_seq_one_letter_code
_entity_poly.pdbx_strand_id
1 'polypeptide(L)'
;GAAVKRRVAVPVLRPKLDLCVETGITLDANSRILIIKDYGKTGDTLSRQLKAKKAQILELTPDQHNLAEQIEAWQTEGDIHGVYFLPALDAEPNLQDMRSQEWHKALEERIYKLFQVMKSIRGNPFLVCATRMGGFLGCPLFETTAPLGGAVSGFAKAIAWERPDTLVKVVDFAANTPVKTIASRLIEETLHDPGVVEVGWEDELRFTPVLQEKELPTEISLSLDENTVYLISGGTGG
;
A
#
# COMPACT_ATOMS: atom_id res chain seq x y z
N GLY A 1 -6.12 35.51 17.04
CA GLY A 1 -5.69 34.09 16.93
C GLY A 1 -5.83 33.64 15.50
N ALA A 2 -4.83 32.91 14.97
CA ALA A 2 -4.94 32.33 13.64
C ALA A 2 -6.10 31.33 13.63
N ALA A 3 -7.00 31.43 12.65
CA ALA A 3 -8.11 30.49 12.51
C ALA A 3 -7.54 29.08 12.29
N VAL A 4 -8.01 28.13 13.06
CA VAL A 4 -7.66 26.71 12.88
C VAL A 4 -8.27 26.26 11.56
N LYS A 5 -7.41 25.86 10.62
CA LYS A 5 -7.83 25.36 9.31
C LYS A 5 -7.93 23.85 9.33
N ARG A 6 -8.99 23.32 8.74
CA ARG A 6 -9.13 21.87 8.51
C ARG A 6 -8.34 21.48 7.27
N ARG A 7 -7.61 20.36 7.35
CA ARG A 7 -6.97 19.72 6.18
C ARG A 7 -7.66 18.41 5.86
N VAL A 8 -7.99 18.23 4.59
CA VAL A 8 -8.61 16.99 4.08
C VAL A 8 -7.77 16.43 2.94
N ALA A 9 -7.65 15.11 2.90
CA ALA A 9 -7.03 14.45 1.78
C ALA A 9 -7.98 14.50 0.57
N VAL A 10 -7.46 14.92 -0.57
CA VAL A 10 -8.17 14.91 -1.85
C VAL A 10 -7.32 14.27 -2.92
N PRO A 11 -7.90 13.47 -3.83
CA PRO A 11 -7.15 12.90 -4.95
C PRO A 11 -6.87 14.00 -5.98
N VAL A 12 -5.63 14.07 -6.43
CA VAL A 12 -5.18 14.99 -7.48
C VAL A 12 -4.56 14.19 -8.60
N LEU A 13 -4.88 14.55 -9.85
CA LEU A 13 -4.33 13.91 -11.03
C LEU A 13 -2.80 13.98 -11.05
N ARG A 14 -2.18 12.86 -11.40
CA ARG A 14 -0.75 12.76 -11.68
C ARG A 14 -0.51 12.67 -13.18
N PRO A 15 0.65 13.09 -13.68
CA PRO A 15 1.06 12.86 -15.05
C PRO A 15 1.06 11.37 -15.40
N LYS A 16 0.94 11.05 -16.70
CA LYS A 16 1.19 9.69 -17.20
C LYS A 16 2.64 9.30 -16.92
N LEU A 17 2.88 8.00 -16.72
CA LEU A 17 4.19 7.50 -16.31
C LEU A 17 5.31 7.78 -17.32
N ASP A 18 4.99 7.79 -18.61
CA ASP A 18 5.93 8.15 -19.71
C ASP A 18 6.41 9.61 -19.65
N LEU A 19 5.72 10.46 -18.89
CA LEU A 19 6.12 11.85 -18.63
C LEU A 19 6.85 12.03 -17.28
N CYS A 20 7.01 10.94 -16.52
CA CYS A 20 7.63 10.96 -15.22
C CYS A 20 9.11 10.55 -15.30
N VAL A 21 9.89 11.00 -14.30
CA VAL A 21 11.29 10.62 -14.15
C VAL A 21 11.40 9.13 -13.84
N GLU A 22 12.42 8.47 -14.38
CA GLU A 22 12.74 7.08 -14.05
C GLU A 22 13.25 6.97 -12.61
N THR A 23 12.95 5.83 -11.95
CA THR A 23 13.39 5.55 -10.58
C THR A 23 14.86 5.12 -10.50
N GLY A 24 15.47 4.74 -11.61
CA GLY A 24 16.78 4.10 -11.66
C GLY A 24 16.78 2.60 -11.34
N ILE A 25 15.61 2.03 -10.99
CA ILE A 25 15.49 0.58 -10.78
C ILE A 25 15.47 -0.12 -12.15
N THR A 26 16.22 -1.21 -12.23
CA THR A 26 16.18 -2.13 -13.36
C THR A 26 15.51 -3.43 -12.96
N LEU A 27 14.73 -4.01 -13.87
CA LEU A 27 14.08 -5.31 -13.69
C LEU A 27 14.55 -6.25 -14.80
N ASP A 28 15.63 -6.97 -14.55
CA ASP A 28 16.35 -7.81 -15.49
C ASP A 28 16.85 -9.11 -14.86
N ALA A 29 17.78 -9.80 -15.54
CA ALA A 29 18.35 -11.08 -15.09
C ALA A 29 19.13 -10.99 -13.76
N ASN A 30 19.57 -9.80 -13.36
CA ASN A 30 20.27 -9.59 -12.09
C ASN A 30 19.31 -9.29 -10.95
N SER A 31 18.05 -9.05 -11.25
CA SER A 31 17.04 -8.67 -10.25
C SER A 31 16.54 -9.91 -9.50
N ARG A 32 16.62 -9.86 -8.18
CA ARG A 32 16.06 -10.88 -7.27
C ARG A 32 14.88 -10.26 -6.54
N ILE A 33 13.68 -10.72 -6.84
CA ILE A 33 12.42 -10.09 -6.42
C ILE A 33 11.59 -11.07 -5.59
N LEU A 34 11.19 -10.64 -4.41
CA LEU A 34 10.22 -11.33 -3.57
C LEU A 34 8.81 -10.86 -3.89
N ILE A 35 7.90 -11.79 -4.10
CA ILE A 35 6.47 -11.52 -4.25
C ILE A 35 5.72 -12.21 -3.12
N ILE A 36 5.08 -11.43 -2.25
CA ILE A 36 4.06 -11.94 -1.33
C ILE A 36 2.73 -11.84 -2.07
N LYS A 37 2.19 -12.99 -2.42
CA LYS A 37 1.04 -13.11 -3.33
C LYS A 37 -0.28 -12.74 -2.64
N ASP A 38 -1.24 -12.29 -3.44
CA ASP A 38 -2.66 -12.31 -3.14
C ASP A 38 -3.22 -13.74 -3.30
N TYR A 39 -4.38 -14.02 -2.76
CA TYR A 39 -5.10 -15.28 -3.02
C TYR A 39 -5.75 -15.31 -4.41
N GLY A 40 -5.73 -14.18 -5.11
CA GLY A 40 -6.13 -14.06 -6.51
C GLY A 40 -5.03 -14.54 -7.47
N LYS A 41 -5.04 -13.98 -8.66
CA LYS A 41 -4.10 -14.33 -9.74
C LYS A 41 -3.09 -13.22 -10.04
N THR A 42 -3.07 -12.16 -9.24
CA THR A 42 -2.21 -11.01 -9.52
C THR A 42 -0.75 -11.37 -9.32
N GLY A 43 -0.42 -12.05 -8.21
CA GLY A 43 0.94 -12.52 -7.94
C GLY A 43 1.48 -13.43 -9.03
N ASP A 44 0.69 -14.39 -9.52
CA ASP A 44 1.10 -15.30 -10.60
C ASP A 44 1.34 -14.56 -11.92
N THR A 45 0.50 -13.57 -12.21
CA THR A 45 0.62 -12.77 -13.43
C THR A 45 1.84 -11.85 -13.37
N LEU A 46 2.07 -11.20 -12.25
CA LEU A 46 3.22 -10.35 -12.00
C LEU A 46 4.51 -11.17 -12.09
N SER A 47 4.57 -12.33 -11.43
CA SER A 47 5.70 -13.26 -11.49
C SER A 47 6.04 -13.64 -12.93
N ARG A 48 5.03 -14.00 -13.72
CA ARG A 48 5.22 -14.36 -15.14
C ARG A 48 5.79 -13.20 -15.95
N GLN A 49 5.30 -11.97 -15.74
CA GLN A 49 5.81 -10.79 -16.43
C GLN A 49 7.26 -10.46 -16.03
N LEU A 50 7.62 -10.60 -14.76
CA LEU A 50 8.98 -10.38 -14.28
C LEU A 50 9.94 -11.48 -14.77
N LYS A 51 9.51 -12.76 -14.76
CA LYS A 51 10.28 -13.88 -15.32
C LYS A 51 10.52 -13.71 -16.83
N ALA A 52 9.58 -13.12 -17.56
CA ALA A 52 9.81 -12.78 -18.98
C ALA A 52 10.92 -11.73 -19.17
N LYS A 53 11.19 -10.89 -18.16
CA LYS A 53 12.35 -9.99 -18.09
C LYS A 53 13.61 -10.68 -17.54
N LYS A 54 13.55 -12.00 -17.29
CA LYS A 54 14.61 -12.86 -16.74
C LYS A 54 14.91 -12.63 -15.25
N ALA A 55 14.10 -11.87 -14.52
CA ALA A 55 14.27 -11.69 -13.09
C ALA A 55 14.10 -13.02 -12.34
N GLN A 56 14.85 -13.18 -11.25
CA GLN A 56 14.74 -14.31 -10.32
C GLN A 56 13.64 -13.99 -9.32
N ILE A 57 12.70 -14.90 -9.13
CA ILE A 57 11.50 -14.63 -8.33
C ILE A 57 11.34 -15.67 -7.23
N LEU A 58 11.21 -15.21 -5.99
CA LEU A 58 10.67 -16.01 -4.88
C LEU A 58 9.20 -15.62 -4.68
N GLU A 59 8.31 -16.61 -4.76
CA GLU A 59 6.88 -16.42 -4.56
C GLU A 59 6.47 -17.08 -3.24
N LEU A 60 5.86 -16.28 -2.35
CA LEU A 60 5.34 -16.74 -1.06
C LEU A 60 3.88 -16.31 -0.89
N THR A 61 3.11 -17.07 -0.11
CA THR A 61 1.73 -16.73 0.23
C THR A 61 1.62 -16.27 1.69
N PRO A 62 0.68 -15.39 2.05
CA PRO A 62 0.63 -14.81 3.40
C PRO A 62 0.29 -15.81 4.50
N ASP A 63 -0.32 -16.96 4.17
CA ASP A 63 -0.66 -18.04 5.09
C ASP A 63 0.51 -18.99 5.43
N GLN A 64 1.65 -18.87 4.74
CA GLN A 64 2.83 -19.66 5.05
C GLN A 64 3.41 -19.30 6.42
N HIS A 65 3.66 -20.31 7.25
CA HIS A 65 4.19 -20.12 8.60
C HIS A 65 5.70 -19.85 8.65
N ASN A 66 6.44 -20.26 7.62
CA ASN A 66 7.91 -20.21 7.57
C ASN A 66 8.43 -19.12 6.60
N LEU A 67 7.72 -18.02 6.43
CA LEU A 67 8.11 -16.92 5.54
C LEU A 67 9.53 -16.40 5.81
N ALA A 68 9.84 -16.13 7.07
CA ALA A 68 11.15 -15.61 7.46
C ALA A 68 12.28 -16.58 7.09
N GLU A 69 12.11 -17.88 7.37
CA GLU A 69 13.10 -18.90 7.06
C GLU A 69 13.34 -19.04 5.55
N GLN A 70 12.29 -18.98 4.75
CA GLN A 70 12.41 -19.03 3.28
C GLN A 70 13.10 -17.78 2.72
N ILE A 71 12.80 -16.61 3.25
CA ILE A 71 13.44 -15.36 2.87
C ILE A 71 14.93 -15.40 3.24
N GLU A 72 15.26 -15.84 4.47
CA GLU A 72 16.63 -15.95 4.93
C GLU A 72 17.43 -16.97 4.10
N ALA A 73 16.86 -18.14 3.83
CA ALA A 73 17.48 -19.15 2.98
C ALA A 73 17.77 -18.59 1.56
N TRP A 74 16.79 -17.89 0.97
CA TRP A 74 16.99 -17.30 -0.35
C TRP A 74 18.04 -16.20 -0.36
N GLN A 75 18.17 -15.44 0.72
CA GLN A 75 19.21 -14.40 0.86
C GLN A 75 20.64 -14.95 1.00
N THR A 76 20.81 -16.25 1.27
CA THR A 76 22.15 -16.87 1.26
C THR A 76 22.75 -16.94 -0.14
N GLU A 77 21.92 -16.91 -1.18
CA GLU A 77 22.29 -16.96 -2.58
C GLU A 77 22.52 -15.57 -3.20
N GLY A 78 22.12 -14.51 -2.52
CA GLY A 78 22.25 -13.12 -2.98
C GLY A 78 21.20 -12.19 -2.40
N ASP A 79 21.43 -10.90 -2.52
CA ASP A 79 20.55 -9.87 -1.97
C ASP A 79 19.17 -9.84 -2.66
N ILE A 80 18.14 -9.49 -1.91
CA ILE A 80 16.81 -9.20 -2.44
C ILE A 80 16.78 -7.73 -2.85
N HIS A 81 16.51 -7.47 -4.13
CA HIS A 81 16.49 -6.13 -4.70
C HIS A 81 15.13 -5.45 -4.56
N GLY A 82 14.06 -6.22 -4.44
CA GLY A 82 12.73 -5.65 -4.31
C GLY A 82 11.67 -6.60 -3.79
N VAL A 83 10.62 -6.00 -3.25
CA VAL A 83 9.46 -6.68 -2.69
C VAL A 83 8.18 -6.15 -3.31
N TYR A 84 7.37 -7.03 -3.84
CA TYR A 84 5.97 -6.76 -4.14
C TYR A 84 5.09 -7.42 -3.08
N PHE A 85 4.25 -6.63 -2.42
CA PHE A 85 3.34 -7.08 -1.39
C PHE A 85 1.88 -6.90 -1.86
N LEU A 86 1.18 -8.00 -2.12
CA LEU A 86 -0.12 -8.03 -2.79
C LEU A 86 -1.32 -8.42 -1.91
N PRO A 87 -1.19 -8.89 -0.65
CA PRO A 87 -2.34 -9.39 0.12
C PRO A 87 -3.47 -8.39 0.38
N ALA A 88 -3.19 -7.09 0.26
CA ALA A 88 -4.22 -6.05 0.38
C ALA A 88 -5.05 -5.85 -0.92
N LEU A 89 -4.82 -6.66 -1.96
CA LEU A 89 -5.72 -6.80 -3.12
C LEU A 89 -6.90 -7.73 -2.86
N ASP A 90 -6.78 -8.60 -1.85
CA ASP A 90 -7.83 -9.57 -1.54
C ASP A 90 -9.05 -8.88 -0.96
N ALA A 91 -10.23 -9.38 -1.36
CA ALA A 91 -11.50 -8.86 -0.89
C ALA A 91 -11.62 -8.95 0.64
N GLU A 92 -12.28 -8.00 1.22
CA GLU A 92 -12.58 -7.94 2.64
C GLU A 92 -14.09 -8.04 2.87
N PRO A 93 -14.53 -8.69 3.96
CA PRO A 93 -15.90 -8.55 4.42
C PRO A 93 -16.21 -7.08 4.74
N ASN A 94 -17.49 -6.70 4.73
CA ASN A 94 -17.88 -5.37 5.20
C ASN A 94 -17.40 -5.20 6.67
N LEU A 95 -16.71 -4.10 6.96
CA LEU A 95 -16.17 -3.83 8.30
C LEU A 95 -17.23 -3.88 9.42
N GLN A 96 -18.48 -3.49 9.11
CA GLN A 96 -19.58 -3.51 10.08
C GLN A 96 -20.02 -4.93 10.45
N ASP A 97 -19.84 -5.88 9.54
CA ASP A 97 -20.25 -7.28 9.69
C ASP A 97 -19.06 -8.18 10.06
N MET A 98 -17.85 -7.62 10.08
CA MET A 98 -16.61 -8.37 10.31
C MET A 98 -16.51 -8.82 11.77
N ARG A 99 -16.41 -10.12 11.99
CA ARG A 99 -16.19 -10.70 13.30
C ARG A 99 -14.75 -10.48 13.76
N SER A 100 -14.53 -10.47 15.07
CA SER A 100 -13.19 -10.25 15.66
C SER A 100 -12.11 -11.19 15.07
N GLN A 101 -12.43 -12.45 14.84
CA GLN A 101 -11.48 -13.40 14.24
C GLN A 101 -11.12 -13.04 12.79
N GLU A 102 -12.09 -12.60 12.00
CA GLU A 102 -11.88 -12.18 10.60
C GLU A 102 -11.03 -10.91 10.55
N TRP A 103 -11.29 -9.98 11.48
CA TRP A 103 -10.49 -8.77 11.66
C TRP A 103 -9.03 -9.10 11.98
N HIS A 104 -8.78 -9.95 12.99
CA HIS A 104 -7.43 -10.34 13.38
C HIS A 104 -6.69 -11.04 12.24
N LYS A 105 -7.37 -11.96 11.53
CA LYS A 105 -6.80 -12.65 10.37
C LYS A 105 -6.43 -11.66 9.26
N ALA A 106 -7.33 -10.73 8.95
CA ALA A 106 -7.09 -9.73 7.92
C ALA A 106 -5.91 -8.80 8.25
N LEU A 107 -5.76 -8.41 9.52
CA LEU A 107 -4.60 -7.65 9.99
C LEU A 107 -3.32 -8.49 9.94
N GLU A 108 -3.39 -9.77 10.34
CA GLU A 108 -2.23 -10.66 10.29
C GLU A 108 -1.71 -10.81 8.85
N GLU A 109 -2.57 -11.16 7.91
CA GLU A 109 -2.19 -11.39 6.52
C GLU A 109 -1.69 -10.12 5.81
N ARG A 110 -2.12 -8.93 6.25
CA ARG A 110 -1.72 -7.66 5.65
C ARG A 110 -0.56 -7.01 6.40
N ILE A 111 -0.81 -6.51 7.60
CA ILE A 111 0.17 -5.65 8.26
C ILE A 111 1.26 -6.44 9.01
N TYR A 112 0.89 -7.48 9.76
CA TYR A 112 1.89 -8.24 10.51
C TYR A 112 2.81 -9.04 9.57
N LYS A 113 2.29 -9.60 8.49
CA LYS A 113 3.13 -10.28 7.48
C LYS A 113 4.04 -9.30 6.74
N LEU A 114 3.54 -8.12 6.38
CA LEU A 114 4.38 -7.09 5.77
C LEU A 114 5.53 -6.69 6.70
N PHE A 115 5.24 -6.48 7.99
CA PHE A 115 6.27 -6.22 8.99
C PHE A 115 7.29 -7.37 9.08
N GLN A 116 6.83 -8.62 9.19
CA GLN A 116 7.70 -9.81 9.25
C GLN A 116 8.60 -9.90 8.01
N VAL A 117 8.04 -9.73 6.82
CA VAL A 117 8.77 -9.75 5.55
C VAL A 117 9.87 -8.69 5.55
N MET A 118 9.52 -7.44 5.81
CA MET A 118 10.49 -6.33 5.77
C MET A 118 11.55 -6.44 6.87
N LYS A 119 11.22 -7.04 8.02
CA LYS A 119 12.17 -7.32 9.11
C LYS A 119 13.17 -8.44 8.77
N SER A 120 12.76 -9.43 7.96
CA SER A 120 13.60 -10.57 7.58
C SER A 120 14.55 -10.26 6.43
N ILE A 121 14.36 -9.13 5.72
CA ILE A 121 15.18 -8.79 4.56
C ILE A 121 16.32 -7.88 4.98
N ARG A 122 17.54 -8.23 4.53
CA ARG A 122 18.74 -7.42 4.69
C ARG A 122 18.81 -6.38 3.57
N GLY A 123 19.48 -5.28 3.85
CA GLY A 123 19.68 -4.21 2.87
C GLY A 123 18.43 -3.31 2.70
N ASN A 124 18.36 -2.65 1.57
CA ASN A 124 17.33 -1.67 1.25
C ASN A 124 16.60 -2.06 -0.08
N PRO A 125 15.84 -3.15 -0.10
CA PRO A 125 15.05 -3.50 -1.27
C PRO A 125 13.97 -2.44 -1.52
N PHE A 126 13.63 -2.19 -2.78
CA PHE A 126 12.42 -1.42 -3.03
C PHE A 126 11.19 -2.15 -2.46
N LEU A 127 10.17 -1.39 -2.07
CA LEU A 127 8.89 -1.92 -1.61
C LEU A 127 7.75 -1.35 -2.46
N VAL A 128 7.00 -2.22 -3.11
CA VAL A 128 5.77 -1.85 -3.81
C VAL A 128 4.62 -2.67 -3.26
N CYS A 129 3.68 -1.99 -2.61
CA CYS A 129 2.46 -2.59 -2.07
C CYS A 129 1.29 -2.31 -3.03
N ALA A 130 0.42 -3.29 -3.22
CA ALA A 130 -0.82 -3.12 -3.97
C ALA A 130 -2.01 -3.15 -3.03
N THR A 131 -2.98 -2.24 -3.23
CA THR A 131 -4.22 -2.18 -2.44
C THR A 131 -5.45 -2.09 -3.37
N ARG A 132 -6.63 -2.29 -2.81
CA ARG A 132 -7.91 -2.22 -3.53
C ARG A 132 -8.91 -1.33 -2.79
N MET A 133 -8.49 -0.10 -2.53
CA MET A 133 -9.28 0.91 -1.83
C MET A 133 -10.06 1.83 -2.78
N GLY A 134 -10.31 1.38 -4.01
CA GLY A 134 -11.12 2.08 -5.00
C GLY A 134 -10.36 2.93 -6.01
N GLY A 135 -9.02 2.88 -6.05
CA GLY A 135 -8.19 3.68 -6.96
C GLY A 135 -7.96 5.12 -6.52
N PHE A 136 -8.53 5.51 -5.37
CA PHE A 136 -8.42 6.86 -4.80
C PHE A 136 -7.87 6.85 -3.37
N LEU A 137 -7.19 5.75 -2.99
CA LEU A 137 -6.53 5.60 -1.69
C LEU A 137 -7.49 5.77 -0.48
N GLY A 138 -8.73 5.31 -0.64
CA GLY A 138 -9.76 5.41 0.39
C GLY A 138 -10.24 6.82 0.66
N CYS A 139 -10.09 7.76 -0.27
CA CYS A 139 -10.65 9.11 -0.12
C CYS A 139 -12.17 9.05 0.06
N PRO A 140 -12.74 9.85 1.00
CA PRO A 140 -14.12 9.70 1.48
C PRO A 140 -15.24 9.86 0.43
N LEU A 141 -14.90 10.34 -0.75
CA LEU A 141 -15.86 10.56 -1.84
C LEU A 141 -16.14 9.31 -2.68
N PHE A 142 -15.42 8.22 -2.43
CA PHE A 142 -15.45 7.01 -3.26
C PHE A 142 -15.60 5.76 -2.39
N GLU A 143 -16.29 4.76 -2.93
CA GLU A 143 -16.46 3.48 -2.25
C GLU A 143 -15.14 2.73 -2.13
N THR A 144 -14.90 2.18 -0.95
CA THR A 144 -13.71 1.39 -0.64
C THR A 144 -14.11 -0.05 -0.39
N THR A 145 -13.59 -0.98 -1.20
CA THR A 145 -13.91 -2.42 -1.10
C THR A 145 -12.98 -3.19 -0.15
N ALA A 146 -11.81 -2.66 0.13
CA ALA A 146 -10.82 -3.28 1.02
C ALA A 146 -10.13 -2.21 1.89
N PRO A 147 -10.82 -1.64 2.88
CA PRO A 147 -10.34 -0.51 3.67
C PRO A 147 -9.12 -0.80 4.54
N LEU A 148 -8.84 -2.07 4.90
CA LEU A 148 -7.63 -2.46 5.64
C LEU A 148 -6.34 -2.28 4.81
N GLY A 149 -6.44 -2.06 3.51
CA GLY A 149 -5.34 -1.56 2.67
C GLY A 149 -4.71 -0.28 3.21
N GLY A 150 -5.48 0.55 3.95
CA GLY A 150 -4.97 1.74 4.64
C GLY A 150 -3.89 1.45 5.69
N ALA A 151 -3.92 0.28 6.34
CA ALA A 151 -2.86 -0.13 7.26
C ALA A 151 -1.55 -0.44 6.52
N VAL A 152 -1.64 -1.08 5.34
CA VAL A 152 -0.50 -1.33 4.46
C VAL A 152 0.08 -0.02 3.95
N SER A 153 -0.77 0.92 3.54
CA SER A 153 -0.37 2.27 3.12
C SER A 153 0.35 3.02 4.25
N GLY A 154 -0.18 2.98 5.47
CA GLY A 154 0.44 3.58 6.65
C GLY A 154 1.82 3.00 6.94
N PHE A 155 1.98 1.68 6.90
CA PHE A 155 3.26 1.01 7.10
C PHE A 155 4.27 1.37 5.99
N ALA A 156 3.85 1.35 4.73
CA ALA A 156 4.72 1.71 3.62
C ALA A 156 5.23 3.15 3.73
N LYS A 157 4.38 4.10 4.15
CA LYS A 157 4.80 5.48 4.43
C LYS A 157 5.82 5.57 5.56
N ALA A 158 5.66 4.77 6.62
CA ALA A 158 6.66 4.71 7.70
C ALA A 158 8.01 4.20 7.18
N ILE A 159 8.03 3.13 6.36
CA ILE A 159 9.25 2.64 5.72
C ILE A 159 9.89 3.69 4.81
N ALA A 160 9.09 4.41 4.01
CA ALA A 160 9.60 5.49 3.16
C ALA A 160 10.26 6.60 3.97
N TRP A 161 9.73 6.91 5.15
CA TRP A 161 10.31 7.87 6.07
C TRP A 161 11.61 7.38 6.73
N GLU A 162 11.64 6.11 7.14
CA GLU A 162 12.80 5.47 7.77
C GLU A 162 13.94 5.20 6.78
N ARG A 163 13.62 5.00 5.49
CA ARG A 163 14.55 4.63 4.43
C ARG A 163 14.42 5.57 3.22
N PRO A 164 14.85 6.84 3.34
CA PRO A 164 14.60 7.86 2.32
C PRO A 164 15.25 7.56 0.95
N ASP A 165 16.30 6.74 0.94
CA ASP A 165 17.01 6.35 -0.29
C ASP A 165 16.41 5.09 -0.95
N THR A 166 15.30 4.57 -0.42
CA THR A 166 14.63 3.37 -0.93
C THR A 166 13.34 3.76 -1.64
N LEU A 167 13.13 3.21 -2.83
CA LEU A 167 11.81 3.35 -3.48
C LEU A 167 10.75 2.62 -2.67
N VAL A 168 9.76 3.34 -2.21
CA VAL A 168 8.56 2.78 -1.58
C VAL A 168 7.33 3.32 -2.29
N LYS A 169 6.45 2.42 -2.72
CA LYS A 169 5.17 2.79 -3.32
C LYS A 169 4.01 1.97 -2.79
N VAL A 170 2.87 2.61 -2.70
CA VAL A 170 1.56 1.98 -2.56
C VAL A 170 0.77 2.31 -3.82
N VAL A 171 0.33 1.28 -4.50
CA VAL A 171 -0.46 1.43 -5.73
C VAL A 171 -1.86 0.90 -5.47
N ASP A 172 -2.83 1.80 -5.48
CA ASP A 172 -4.23 1.50 -5.20
C ASP A 172 -5.03 1.32 -6.50
N PHE A 173 -5.91 0.36 -6.51
CA PHE A 173 -6.70 0.00 -7.69
C PHE A 173 -8.19 0.00 -7.40
N ALA A 174 -8.98 0.32 -8.42
CA ALA A 174 -10.41 0.09 -8.42
C ALA A 174 -10.76 -1.41 -8.32
N ALA A 175 -11.92 -1.71 -7.74
CA ALA A 175 -12.34 -3.09 -7.45
C ALA A 175 -12.34 -4.02 -8.68
N ASN A 176 -12.70 -3.48 -9.84
CA ASN A 176 -12.87 -4.20 -11.10
C ASN A 176 -11.64 -4.13 -12.01
N THR A 177 -10.51 -3.57 -11.56
CA THR A 177 -9.29 -3.50 -12.37
C THR A 177 -8.82 -4.90 -12.76
N PRO A 178 -8.59 -5.19 -14.05
CA PRO A 178 -8.14 -6.50 -14.50
C PRO A 178 -6.77 -6.86 -13.95
N VAL A 179 -6.59 -8.12 -13.57
CA VAL A 179 -5.33 -8.67 -13.00
C VAL A 179 -4.10 -8.36 -13.86
N LYS A 180 -4.23 -8.49 -15.18
CA LYS A 180 -3.12 -8.18 -16.11
C LYS A 180 -2.73 -6.71 -16.04
N THR A 181 -3.71 -5.82 -15.95
CA THR A 181 -3.52 -4.38 -15.82
C THR A 181 -2.82 -4.05 -14.51
N ILE A 182 -3.28 -4.61 -13.38
CA ILE A 182 -2.64 -4.44 -12.07
C ILE A 182 -1.16 -4.83 -12.15
N ALA A 183 -0.87 -6.05 -12.65
CA ALA A 183 0.51 -6.53 -12.73
C ALA A 183 1.40 -5.62 -13.59
N SER A 184 0.93 -5.17 -14.75
CA SER A 184 1.69 -4.26 -15.61
C SER A 184 1.94 -2.91 -14.95
N ARG A 185 0.91 -2.32 -14.32
CA ARG A 185 1.05 -1.03 -13.63
C ARG A 185 1.96 -1.08 -12.42
N LEU A 186 1.99 -2.19 -11.68
CA LEU A 186 2.95 -2.37 -10.60
C LEU A 186 4.40 -2.32 -11.10
N ILE A 187 4.68 -2.93 -12.24
CA ILE A 187 6.00 -2.87 -12.88
C ILE A 187 6.31 -1.44 -13.35
N GLU A 188 5.37 -0.79 -14.03
CA GLU A 188 5.54 0.57 -14.52
C GLU A 188 5.77 1.58 -13.39
N GLU A 189 5.01 1.46 -12.28
CA GLU A 189 5.18 2.29 -11.08
C GLU A 189 6.52 2.03 -10.38
N THR A 190 7.07 0.82 -10.48
CA THR A 190 8.42 0.53 -9.97
C THR A 190 9.49 1.26 -10.77
N LEU A 191 9.27 1.45 -12.06
CA LEU A 191 10.27 2.02 -12.95
C LEU A 191 10.20 3.55 -13.06
N HIS A 192 9.08 4.17 -12.69
CA HIS A 192 8.85 5.60 -12.91
C HIS A 192 8.30 6.30 -11.67
N ASP A 193 8.42 7.64 -11.65
CA ASP A 193 7.84 8.57 -10.69
C ASP A 193 8.29 8.31 -9.22
N PRO A 194 9.58 8.42 -8.90
CA PRO A 194 10.08 8.16 -7.55
C PRO A 194 9.59 9.17 -6.51
N GLY A 195 9.02 10.29 -6.94
CA GLY A 195 8.63 11.40 -6.05
C GLY A 195 7.32 11.22 -5.30
N VAL A 196 6.60 10.10 -5.52
CA VAL A 196 5.32 9.82 -4.82
C VAL A 196 5.33 8.43 -4.21
N VAL A 197 4.84 8.35 -2.97
CA VAL A 197 4.67 7.07 -2.25
C VAL A 197 3.30 6.47 -2.53
N GLU A 198 2.26 7.27 -2.56
CA GLU A 198 0.87 6.81 -2.73
C GLU A 198 0.32 7.21 -4.10
N VAL A 199 -0.08 6.22 -4.89
CA VAL A 199 -0.67 6.39 -6.22
C VAL A 199 -1.93 5.54 -6.34
N GLY A 200 -3.00 6.13 -6.82
CA GLY A 200 -4.23 5.43 -7.15
C GLY A 200 -4.48 5.41 -8.65
N TRP A 201 -5.08 4.32 -9.13
CA TRP A 201 -5.47 4.15 -10.51
C TRP A 201 -6.97 3.88 -10.64
N GLU A 202 -7.61 4.76 -11.39
CA GLU A 202 -8.98 4.58 -11.87
C GLU A 202 -8.94 4.65 -13.39
N ASP A 203 -9.32 3.56 -14.04
CA ASP A 203 -9.12 3.38 -15.48
C ASP A 203 -7.69 3.73 -15.93
N GLU A 204 -7.54 4.72 -16.80
CA GLU A 204 -6.24 5.20 -17.31
C GLU A 204 -5.71 6.43 -16.57
N LEU A 205 -6.38 6.87 -15.51
CA LEU A 205 -6.02 8.05 -14.75
C LEU A 205 -5.28 7.68 -13.47
N ARG A 206 -4.22 8.42 -13.21
CA ARG A 206 -3.40 8.32 -11.99
C ARG A 206 -3.73 9.44 -11.03
N PHE A 207 -3.80 9.13 -9.75
CA PHE A 207 -4.07 10.09 -8.68
C PHE A 207 -3.06 9.93 -7.56
N THR A 208 -2.80 11.02 -6.84
CA THR A 208 -2.09 11.00 -5.57
C THR A 208 -2.87 11.83 -4.55
N PRO A 209 -2.88 11.43 -3.25
CA PRO A 209 -3.55 12.23 -2.23
C PRO A 209 -2.71 13.47 -1.91
N VAL A 210 -3.37 14.61 -1.83
CA VAL A 210 -2.78 15.85 -1.29
C VAL A 210 -3.66 16.40 -0.18
N LEU A 211 -3.06 17.08 0.78
CA LEU A 211 -3.80 17.76 1.84
C LEU A 211 -4.24 19.14 1.36
N GLN A 212 -5.55 19.30 1.23
CA GLN A 212 -6.17 20.60 0.89
C GLN A 212 -6.74 21.26 2.14
N GLU A 213 -6.44 22.54 2.34
CA GLU A 213 -7.10 23.32 3.39
C GLU A 213 -8.55 23.60 3.02
N LYS A 214 -9.45 23.36 3.96
CA LYS A 214 -10.87 23.68 3.86
C LYS A 214 -11.31 24.48 5.07
N GLU A 215 -12.30 25.31 4.89
CA GLU A 215 -12.97 26.00 5.98
C GLU A 215 -13.64 24.98 6.91
N LEU A 216 -13.73 25.34 8.18
CA LEU A 216 -14.50 24.53 9.14
C LEU A 216 -15.98 24.57 8.75
N PRO A 217 -16.71 23.45 8.95
CA PRO A 217 -18.16 23.46 8.77
C PRO A 217 -18.77 24.56 9.65
N THR A 218 -19.72 25.29 9.10
CA THR A 218 -20.48 26.30 9.84
C THR A 218 -21.52 25.69 10.78
N GLU A 219 -21.91 24.44 10.51
CA GLU A 219 -22.81 23.68 11.37
C GLU A 219 -22.04 22.93 12.44
N ILE A 220 -22.40 23.17 13.70
CA ILE A 220 -21.89 22.43 14.85
C ILE A 220 -22.67 21.12 14.91
N SER A 221 -22.00 20.01 14.58
CA SER A 221 -22.60 18.67 14.60
C SER A 221 -22.67 18.06 16.00
N LEU A 222 -21.99 18.64 16.98
CA LEU A 222 -21.96 18.20 18.36
C LEU A 222 -22.21 19.38 19.30
N SER A 223 -23.27 19.33 20.07
CA SER A 223 -23.53 20.30 21.15
C SER A 223 -22.95 19.75 22.46
N LEU A 224 -22.03 20.48 23.04
CA LEU A 224 -21.51 20.19 24.38
C LEU A 224 -22.40 20.86 25.40
N ASP A 225 -23.03 20.10 26.30
CA ASP A 225 -23.93 20.63 27.33
C ASP A 225 -23.49 20.18 28.76
N GLU A 226 -24.06 20.80 29.75
CA GLU A 226 -23.74 20.59 31.18
C GLU A 226 -24.12 19.19 31.70
N ASN A 227 -24.99 18.46 30.99
CA ASN A 227 -25.49 17.16 31.38
C ASN A 227 -24.74 16.00 30.74
N THR A 228 -23.85 16.29 29.82
CA THR A 228 -23.10 15.28 29.04
C THR A 228 -21.77 14.96 29.72
N VAL A 229 -21.49 13.66 29.91
CA VAL A 229 -20.21 13.18 30.44
C VAL A 229 -19.29 12.85 29.29
N TYR A 230 -18.13 13.49 29.27
CA TYR A 230 -17.11 13.29 28.21
C TYR A 230 -15.93 12.49 28.77
N LEU A 231 -15.59 11.38 28.12
CA LEU A 231 -14.37 10.61 28.42
C LEU A 231 -13.31 10.98 27.38
N ILE A 232 -12.19 11.53 27.84
CA ILE A 232 -11.06 11.89 27.00
C ILE A 232 -9.86 11.03 27.42
N SER A 233 -9.38 10.18 26.51
CA SER A 233 -8.15 9.42 26.70
C SER A 233 -7.01 10.06 25.91
N GLY A 234 -5.81 10.12 26.52
CA GLY A 234 -4.63 10.70 25.85
C GLY A 234 -4.62 12.24 25.75
N GLY A 235 -5.48 12.94 26.48
CA GLY A 235 -5.68 14.39 26.36
C GLY A 235 -4.47 15.27 26.74
N THR A 236 -3.44 14.68 27.36
CA THR A 236 -2.19 15.38 27.74
C THR A 236 -0.97 14.86 26.99
N GLY A 237 -1.13 13.88 26.11
CA GLY A 237 -0.07 13.38 25.24
C GLY A 237 0.08 14.30 24.02
N GLY A 238 1.15 15.08 23.98
CA GLY A 238 1.51 15.94 22.84
C GLY A 238 2.65 15.38 22.06
#